data_4fd012c76d1dbac9abff4a7f28780154
#
_entry.id   4fd012c76d1dbac9abff4a7f28780154
#
_cell.length_a   1.000
_cell.length_b   1.000
_cell.length_c   1.000
_cell.angle_alpha   90.00
_cell.angle_beta   90.00
_cell.angle_gamma   90.00
#
_symmetry.space_group_name_H-M   'P 1'
#
loop_
_entity.id
_entity.type
_entity.pdbx_description
1 polymer ?
#
loop_
_entity_poly.entity_id
_entity_poly.type
_entity_poly.pdbx_seq_one_letter_code
_entity_poly.pdbx_strand_id
1 'polypeptide(L)' 'MKKRYLVTVSEIYRRTMVVEAESESEAHQRVSDAWKNAEFILTGEDLEGAEFYVVGEADGTELYEEVERKP' A
#
# COMPACT_ATOMS: atom_id res chain seq x y z
N MET A 1 -18.15 -19.71 19.88
CA MET A 1 -16.95 -19.10 20.50
C MET A 1 -16.22 -18.21 19.49
N LYS A 2 -15.70 -17.11 19.98
CA LYS A 2 -14.91 -16.22 19.12
C LYS A 2 -13.50 -16.79 18.98
N LYS A 3 -12.98 -16.72 17.79
CA LYS A 3 -11.61 -17.13 17.48
C LYS A 3 -10.83 -15.91 16.98
N ARG A 4 -9.52 -16.01 17.03
CA ARG A 4 -8.63 -14.97 16.54
C ARG A 4 -8.09 -15.37 15.18
N TYR A 5 -8.09 -14.43 14.26
CA TYR A 5 -7.65 -14.67 12.90
C TYR A 5 -6.59 -13.66 12.50
N LEU A 6 -5.70 -14.10 11.62
CA LEU A 6 -4.72 -13.23 10.97
C LEU A 6 -5.34 -12.70 9.67
N VAL A 7 -5.36 -11.39 9.51
CA VAL A 7 -5.89 -10.75 8.31
C VAL A 7 -4.83 -9.84 7.74
N THR A 8 -4.51 -10.02 6.46
CA THR A 8 -3.58 -9.14 5.75
C THR A 8 -4.38 -8.05 5.06
N VAL A 9 -3.94 -6.81 5.25
CA VAL A 9 -4.54 -5.64 4.60
C VAL A 9 -3.55 -5.09 3.59
N SER A 10 -4.02 -4.85 2.37
CA SER A 10 -3.22 -4.23 1.31
C SER A 10 -3.95 -3.01 0.79
N GLU A 11 -3.21 -1.93 0.58
CA GLU A 11 -3.75 -0.71 -0.01
C GLU A 11 -3.04 -0.45 -1.34
N ILE A 12 -3.78 0.04 -2.31
CA ILE A 12 -3.27 0.34 -3.64
C ILE A 12 -3.35 1.84 -3.90
N TYR A 13 -2.19 2.46 -4.12
CA TYR A 13 -2.08 3.89 -4.43
C TYR A 13 -1.57 4.04 -5.84
N ARG A 14 -2.21 4.90 -6.62
CA ARG A 14 -1.80 5.18 -8.00
C ARG A 14 -1.98 6.65 -8.32
N ARG A 15 -1.03 7.18 -9.05
CA ARG A 15 -1.13 8.53 -9.60
C ARG A 15 -0.53 8.53 -11.00
N THR A 16 -1.28 9.07 -11.95
CA THR A 16 -0.77 9.28 -13.30
C THR A 16 -0.27 10.71 -13.40
N MET A 17 0.94 10.87 -13.88
CA MET A 17 1.60 12.15 -13.96
C MET A 17 2.04 12.44 -15.41
N VAL A 18 2.14 13.72 -15.75
CA VAL A 18 2.68 14.13 -17.05
C VAL A 18 4.16 14.42 -16.87
N VAL A 19 4.98 13.83 -17.73
CA VAL A 19 6.42 14.08 -17.75
C VAL A 19 6.87 14.26 -19.20
N GLU A 20 7.65 15.30 -19.46
CA GLU A 20 8.26 15.53 -20.78
C GLU A 20 9.55 14.75 -20.86
N ALA A 21 9.73 14.02 -21.96
CA ALA A 21 10.94 13.23 -22.20
C ALA A 21 11.06 12.92 -23.68
N GLU A 22 12.25 12.54 -24.11
CA GLU A 22 12.51 12.20 -25.50
C GLU A 22 12.15 10.77 -25.85
N SER A 23 11.92 9.93 -24.83
CA SER A 23 11.54 8.53 -25.02
C SER A 23 10.77 8.01 -23.80
N GLU A 24 10.11 6.87 -23.95
CA GLU A 24 9.41 6.22 -22.85
C GLU A 24 10.39 5.81 -21.76
N SER A 25 11.57 5.34 -22.13
CA SER A 25 12.62 4.96 -21.18
C SER A 25 13.07 6.14 -20.33
N GLU A 26 13.26 7.30 -20.96
CA GLU A 26 13.63 8.50 -20.24
C GLU A 26 12.51 8.98 -19.33
N ALA A 27 11.26 8.89 -19.79
CA ALA A 27 10.10 9.26 -18.98
C ALA A 27 10.03 8.40 -17.73
N HIS A 28 10.19 7.09 -17.88
CA HIS A 28 10.22 6.15 -16.76
C HIS A 28 11.34 6.51 -15.78
N GLN A 29 12.53 6.77 -16.30
CA GLN A 29 13.68 7.09 -15.47
C GLN A 29 13.50 8.39 -14.69
N ARG A 30 12.95 9.41 -15.33
CA ARG A 30 12.71 10.69 -14.68
C ARG A 30 11.74 10.59 -13.51
N VAL A 31 10.64 9.85 -13.70
CA VAL A 31 9.65 9.67 -12.64
C VAL A 31 10.20 8.78 -11.53
N SER A 32 10.91 7.73 -11.89
CA SER A 32 11.54 6.84 -10.92
C SER A 32 12.54 7.57 -10.04
N ASP A 33 13.38 8.42 -10.65
CA ASP A 33 14.37 9.20 -9.90
C ASP A 33 13.69 10.24 -8.99
N ALA A 34 12.65 10.90 -9.49
CA ALA A 34 11.90 11.86 -8.69
C ALA A 34 11.27 11.18 -7.47
N TRP A 35 10.75 9.97 -7.65
CA TRP A 35 10.20 9.19 -6.54
C TRP A 35 11.27 8.83 -5.51
N LYS A 36 12.44 8.37 -5.97
CA LYS A 36 13.57 8.03 -5.11
C LYS A 36 14.06 9.23 -4.32
N ASN A 37 13.99 10.41 -4.91
CA ASN A 37 14.42 11.66 -4.29
C ASN A 37 13.29 12.34 -3.50
N ALA A 38 12.16 11.67 -3.33
CA ALA A 38 11.01 12.17 -2.61
C ALA A 38 10.48 13.51 -3.12
N GLU A 39 10.59 13.74 -4.43
CA GLU A 39 10.06 14.96 -5.04
C GLU A 39 8.54 14.95 -5.10
N PHE A 40 7.94 13.79 -4.97
CA PHE A 40 6.50 13.65 -4.78
C PHE A 40 6.22 12.42 -3.91
N ILE A 41 5.08 12.41 -3.26
CA ILE A 41 4.65 11.32 -2.39
C ILE A 41 3.19 11.02 -2.70
N LEU A 42 2.85 9.73 -2.82
CA LEU A 42 1.46 9.35 -2.98
C LEU A 42 0.73 9.54 -1.65
N THR A 43 -0.47 10.09 -1.70
CA THR A 43 -1.25 10.44 -0.53
C THR A 43 -2.57 9.68 -0.52
N GLY A 44 -3.40 9.93 0.51
CA GLY A 44 -4.72 9.31 0.58
C GLY A 44 -5.62 9.62 -0.61
N GLU A 45 -5.39 10.74 -1.30
CA GLU A 45 -6.13 11.08 -2.51
C GLU A 45 -5.82 10.12 -3.67
N ASP A 46 -4.68 9.46 -3.61
CA ASP A 46 -4.23 8.52 -4.64
C ASP A 46 -4.67 7.09 -4.34
N LEU A 47 -5.36 6.88 -3.23
CA LEU A 47 -5.82 5.55 -2.84
C LEU A 47 -6.94 5.09 -3.76
N GLU A 48 -6.71 3.98 -4.48
CA GLU A 48 -7.69 3.41 -5.40
C GLU A 48 -8.45 2.23 -4.83
N GLY A 49 -7.89 1.55 -3.87
CA GLY A 49 -8.57 0.40 -3.31
C GLY A 49 -7.83 -0.24 -2.17
N ALA A 50 -8.48 -1.20 -1.54
CA ALA A 50 -7.91 -1.98 -0.48
C ALA A 50 -8.37 -3.42 -0.59
N GLU A 51 -7.54 -4.34 -0.17
CA GLU A 51 -7.85 -5.76 -0.17
C GLU A 51 -7.61 -6.33 1.22
N PHE A 52 -8.45 -7.28 1.60
CA PHE A 52 -8.37 -7.91 2.91
C PHE A 52 -8.37 -9.42 2.73
N TYR A 53 -7.37 -10.09 3.30
CA TYR A 53 -7.25 -11.54 3.19
C TYR A 53 -7.13 -12.17 4.56
N VAL A 54 -8.00 -13.14 4.83
CA VAL A 54 -7.85 -13.97 6.03
C VAL A 54 -6.78 -15.00 5.71
N VAL A 55 -5.67 -14.93 6.42
CA VAL A 55 -4.54 -15.84 6.21
C VAL A 55 -4.76 -17.17 6.95
N GLY A 56 -5.37 -17.12 8.14
CA GLY A 56 -5.61 -18.27 8.95
C GLY A 56 -5.92 -17.89 10.37
N GLU A 57 -6.01 -18.87 11.26
CA GLU A 57 -6.22 -18.59 12.67
C GLU A 57 -4.92 -18.16 13.33
N ALA A 58 -5.03 -17.22 14.26
CA ALA A 58 -3.89 -16.79 15.06
C ALA A 58 -3.68 -17.83 16.17
N ASP A 59 -2.42 -18.23 16.37
CA ASP A 59 -2.08 -19.25 17.38
C ASP A 59 -1.63 -18.64 18.72
N GLY A 60 -1.59 -17.31 18.79
CA GLY A 60 -1.22 -16.59 20.01
C GLY A 60 0.26 -16.27 20.14
N THR A 61 1.08 -16.68 19.18
CA THR A 61 2.52 -16.39 19.19
C THR A 61 2.90 -15.22 18.29
N GLU A 62 1.97 -14.75 17.46
CA GLU A 62 2.21 -13.70 16.50
C GLU A 62 2.41 -12.35 17.22
N LEU A 63 3.36 -11.56 16.68
CA LEU A 63 3.67 -10.22 17.19
C LEU A 63 3.06 -9.15 16.29
N TYR A 64 1.82 -9.36 15.91
CA TYR A 64 1.09 -8.42 15.05
C TYR A 64 0.21 -7.49 15.87
N GLU A 65 -0.04 -6.32 15.30
CA GLU A 65 -0.97 -5.35 15.87
C GLU A 65 -2.37 -5.95 15.93
N GLU A 66 -3.07 -5.70 17.02
CA GLU A 66 -4.43 -6.18 17.20
C GLU A 66 -5.42 -5.04 17.02
N VAL A 67 -6.46 -5.30 16.22
CA VAL A 67 -7.53 -4.32 16.03
C VAL A 67 -8.44 -4.34 17.25
N GLU A 68 -8.61 -3.17 17.87
CA GLU A 68 -9.48 -3.04 19.02
C GLU A 68 -10.94 -3.22 18.64
N ARG A 69 -11.65 -3.91 19.51
CA ARG A 69 -13.10 -4.05 19.36
C ARG A 69 -13.77 -2.86 19.98
N LYS A 70 -14.53 -2.15 19.17
CA LYS A 70 -15.33 -1.04 19.66
C LYS A 70 -16.71 -1.57 20.07
N PRO A 71 -17.23 -1.13 21.19
CA PRO A 71 -18.57 -1.54 21.62
C PRO A 71 -19.66 -1.01 20.70
#